data_4f2159e20d869f3968ea36c81dd74691
#
_entry.id   4f2159e20d869f3968ea36c81dd74691
#
_cell.length_a   1.000
_cell.length_b   1.000
_cell.length_c   1.000
_cell.angle_alpha   90.00
_cell.angle_beta   90.00
_cell.angle_gamma   90.00
#
_symmetry.space_group_name_H-M   'P 1'
#
loop_
_entity.id
_entity.type
_entity.pdbx_description
1 polymer ?
#
loop_
_entity_poly.entity_id
_entity_poly.type
_entity_poly.pdbx_seq_one_letter_code
_entity_poly.pdbx_strand_id
1 'polypeptide(L)'
;MLTVVCAVSLDEDYAKDVQKLCSNHYFRVYTSTDEIGAEYGAAYKNVIAVASGIIAGLGYGDNTRAALITRGLYEMSLYGTVKGAHRETFFGLTGIGDLVVTCSSIHSRNFQAGLEIGQSNRALDFMAHNTKTCEGIRTCKVIHDDVATHDYGIEVPIVDAVYRVLYENATPQETIHSLMLRDLKAEQ
;
A
#
# COMPACT_ATOMS: atom_id res chain seq x y z
N MET A 1 25.06 2.26 7.36
CA MET A 1 23.63 1.91 7.50
C MET A 1 23.44 0.54 6.88
N LEU A 2 22.76 -0.38 7.57
CA LEU A 2 22.49 -1.70 7.02
C LEU A 2 21.27 -1.63 6.09
N THR A 3 21.36 -2.22 4.93
CA THR A 3 20.31 -2.23 3.91
C THR A 3 20.05 -3.66 3.44
N VAL A 4 18.78 -4.01 3.32
CA VAL A 4 18.32 -5.31 2.83
C VAL A 4 17.33 -5.08 1.70
N VAL A 5 17.55 -5.76 0.57
CA VAL A 5 16.72 -5.64 -0.64
C VAL A 5 16.43 -7.00 -1.24
N CYS A 6 15.52 -7.04 -2.22
CA CYS A 6 15.25 -8.21 -3.04
C CYS A 6 15.57 -7.91 -4.51
N ALA A 7 16.38 -8.76 -5.14
CA ALA A 7 16.56 -8.81 -6.58
C ALA A 7 15.50 -9.73 -7.16
N VAL A 8 14.67 -9.21 -8.06
CA VAL A 8 13.54 -9.95 -8.63
C VAL A 8 13.75 -10.13 -10.12
N SER A 9 13.66 -11.37 -10.60
CA SER A 9 13.74 -11.72 -12.03
C SER A 9 13.12 -13.09 -12.26
N LEU A 10 12.43 -13.26 -13.38
CA LEU A 10 11.96 -14.57 -13.84
C LEU A 10 13.12 -15.54 -14.09
N ASP A 11 14.32 -15.02 -14.42
CA ASP A 11 15.56 -15.79 -14.51
C ASP A 11 16.23 -15.81 -13.13
N GLU A 12 16.09 -16.97 -12.45
CA GLU A 12 16.64 -17.17 -11.11
C GLU A 12 18.17 -17.05 -11.06
N ASP A 13 18.88 -17.51 -12.10
CA ASP A 13 20.33 -17.44 -12.14
C ASP A 13 20.80 -15.99 -12.31
N TYR A 14 20.10 -15.20 -13.11
CA TYR A 14 20.35 -13.76 -13.19
C TYR A 14 20.13 -13.05 -11.86
N ALA A 15 19.02 -13.36 -11.14
CA ALA A 15 18.80 -12.80 -9.81
C ALA A 15 19.91 -13.18 -8.81
N LYS A 16 20.41 -14.43 -8.86
CA LYS A 16 21.55 -14.89 -8.04
C LYS A 16 22.84 -14.18 -8.40
N ASP A 17 23.10 -13.89 -9.65
CA ASP A 17 24.29 -13.14 -10.06
C ASP A 17 24.24 -11.70 -9.54
N VAL A 18 23.08 -11.04 -9.64
CA VAL A 18 22.87 -9.71 -9.01
C VAL A 18 23.08 -9.80 -7.49
N GLN A 19 22.56 -10.83 -6.83
CA GLN A 19 22.76 -11.07 -5.40
C GLN A 19 24.26 -11.15 -5.04
N LYS A 20 25.04 -11.96 -5.77
CA LYS A 20 26.48 -12.13 -5.53
C LYS A 20 27.26 -10.83 -5.76
N LEU A 21 26.93 -10.10 -6.83
CA LEU A 21 27.64 -8.87 -7.20
C LEU A 21 27.38 -7.72 -6.22
N CYS A 22 26.16 -7.62 -5.68
CA CYS A 22 25.75 -6.49 -4.86
C CYS A 22 25.88 -6.73 -3.35
N SER A 23 25.86 -8.00 -2.90
CA SER A 23 25.89 -8.30 -1.46
C SER A 23 27.27 -8.01 -0.84
N ASN A 24 27.24 -7.35 0.31
CA ASN A 24 28.43 -7.07 1.13
C ASN A 24 28.04 -6.94 2.62
N HIS A 25 28.99 -6.53 3.49
CA HIS A 25 28.75 -6.40 4.93
C HIS A 25 27.65 -5.42 5.36
N TYR A 26 27.25 -4.49 4.47
CA TYR A 26 26.27 -3.45 4.74
C TYR A 26 25.02 -3.56 3.87
N PHE A 27 25.10 -4.34 2.79
CA PHE A 27 24.04 -4.46 1.80
C PHE A 27 23.78 -5.94 1.51
N ARG A 28 22.62 -6.42 1.93
CA ARG A 28 22.21 -7.81 1.73
C ARG A 28 21.11 -7.91 0.69
N VAL A 29 21.33 -8.76 -0.31
CA VAL A 29 20.36 -9.02 -1.37
C VAL A 29 19.74 -10.41 -1.18
N TYR A 30 18.42 -10.50 -1.18
CA TYR A 30 17.65 -11.73 -1.35
C TYR A 30 17.19 -11.84 -2.80
N THR A 31 16.72 -13.00 -3.22
CA THR A 31 16.23 -13.22 -4.58
C THR A 31 14.77 -13.65 -4.57
N SER A 32 14.04 -13.33 -5.63
CA SER A 32 12.70 -13.81 -5.90
C SER A 32 12.49 -13.96 -7.40
N THR A 33 11.61 -14.87 -7.82
CA THR A 33 11.17 -15.01 -9.21
C THR A 33 9.77 -14.45 -9.44
N ASP A 34 9.11 -13.95 -8.40
CA ASP A 34 7.77 -13.38 -8.50
C ASP A 34 7.82 -11.88 -8.82
N GLU A 35 8.03 -11.55 -10.09
CA GLU A 35 8.01 -10.17 -10.58
C GLU A 35 6.63 -9.53 -10.38
N ILE A 36 5.55 -10.30 -10.63
CA ILE A 36 4.18 -9.82 -10.48
C ILE A 36 3.92 -9.39 -9.03
N GLY A 37 4.28 -10.23 -8.07
CA GLY A 37 4.10 -9.91 -6.65
C GLY A 37 4.89 -8.70 -6.20
N ALA A 38 6.13 -8.55 -6.67
CA ALA A 38 6.96 -7.40 -6.37
C ALA A 38 6.37 -6.10 -6.94
N GLU A 39 5.89 -6.10 -8.18
CA GLU A 39 5.29 -4.93 -8.83
C GLU A 39 3.96 -4.52 -8.18
N TYR A 40 3.05 -5.48 -7.93
CA TYR A 40 1.79 -5.17 -7.26
C TYR A 40 1.98 -4.75 -5.81
N GLY A 41 2.92 -5.34 -5.08
CA GLY A 41 3.29 -4.90 -3.74
C GLY A 41 3.77 -3.45 -3.73
N ALA A 42 4.70 -3.11 -4.63
CA ALA A 42 5.25 -1.77 -4.77
C ALA A 42 4.21 -0.72 -5.20
N ALA A 43 3.21 -1.09 -5.99
CA ALA A 43 2.13 -0.20 -6.37
C ALA A 43 1.10 -0.03 -5.24
N TYR A 44 0.62 -1.14 -4.67
CA TYR A 44 -0.46 -1.16 -3.67
C TYR A 44 -0.08 -0.47 -2.35
N LYS A 45 1.16 -0.67 -1.87
CA LYS A 45 1.65 -0.04 -0.64
C LYS A 45 1.45 1.48 -0.62
N ASN A 46 1.51 2.13 -1.78
CA ASN A 46 1.37 3.56 -1.90
C ASN A 46 -0.06 4.02 -1.56
N VAL A 47 -1.08 3.22 -1.88
CA VAL A 47 -2.48 3.50 -1.49
C VAL A 47 -2.63 3.38 0.03
N ILE A 48 -2.08 2.31 0.62
CA ILE A 48 -2.11 2.13 2.08
C ILE A 48 -1.34 3.24 2.80
N ALA A 49 -0.26 3.74 2.20
CA ALA A 49 0.50 4.88 2.75
C ALA A 49 -0.33 6.18 2.75
N VAL A 50 -1.15 6.43 1.72
CA VAL A 50 -2.12 7.55 1.73
C VAL A 50 -3.11 7.36 2.88
N ALA A 51 -3.71 6.17 3.01
CA ALA A 51 -4.62 5.86 4.12
C ALA A 51 -3.96 6.03 5.50
N SER A 52 -2.70 5.59 5.65
CA SER A 52 -1.93 5.75 6.89
C SER A 52 -1.69 7.22 7.23
N GLY A 53 -1.37 8.03 6.24
CA GLY A 53 -1.26 9.48 6.38
C GLY A 53 -2.57 10.13 6.82
N ILE A 54 -3.70 9.75 6.21
CA ILE A 54 -5.04 10.23 6.57
C ILE A 54 -5.33 9.95 8.05
N ILE A 55 -5.09 8.72 8.51
CA ILE A 55 -5.26 8.32 9.92
C ILE A 55 -4.41 9.17 10.84
N ALA A 56 -3.14 9.39 10.49
CA ALA A 56 -2.24 10.24 11.25
C ALA A 56 -2.70 11.70 11.29
N GLY A 57 -3.17 12.23 10.16
CA GLY A 57 -3.68 13.60 10.03
C GLY A 57 -4.93 13.86 10.86
N LEU A 58 -5.78 12.85 11.02
CA LEU A 58 -6.96 12.89 11.91
C LEU A 58 -6.62 12.72 13.40
N GLY A 59 -5.34 12.46 13.74
CA GLY A 59 -4.89 12.32 15.12
C GLY A 59 -5.10 10.94 15.73
N TYR A 60 -5.38 9.90 14.91
CA TYR A 60 -5.46 8.54 15.42
C TYR A 60 -4.07 7.99 15.76
N GLY A 61 -4.02 7.15 16.80
CA GLY A 61 -2.76 6.62 17.34
C GLY A 61 -2.21 5.39 16.59
N ASP A 62 -1.09 4.88 17.11
CA ASP A 62 -0.32 3.80 16.50
C ASP A 62 -1.10 2.48 16.35
N ASN A 63 -2.01 2.17 17.29
CA ASN A 63 -2.84 0.97 17.20
C ASN A 63 -3.74 0.98 15.96
N THR A 64 -4.36 2.13 15.63
CA THR A 64 -5.19 2.28 14.45
C THR A 64 -4.35 2.13 13.19
N ARG A 65 -3.15 2.70 13.18
CA ARG A 65 -2.21 2.59 12.06
C ARG A 65 -1.71 1.15 11.88
N ALA A 66 -1.40 0.45 12.97
CA ALA A 66 -1.01 -0.96 12.92
C ALA A 66 -2.14 -1.84 12.36
N ALA A 67 -3.38 -1.62 12.80
CA ALA A 67 -4.56 -2.32 12.26
C ALA A 67 -4.73 -2.05 10.76
N LEU A 68 -4.59 -0.78 10.32
CA LEU A 68 -4.63 -0.42 8.90
C LEU A 68 -3.56 -1.17 8.10
N ILE A 69 -2.30 -1.19 8.57
CA ILE A 69 -1.20 -1.87 7.88
C ILE A 69 -1.48 -3.37 7.76
N THR A 70 -1.94 -4.01 8.83
CA THR A 70 -2.28 -5.44 8.84
C THR A 70 -3.40 -5.75 7.86
N ARG A 71 -4.48 -4.99 7.87
CA ARG A 71 -5.61 -5.18 6.94
C ARG A 71 -5.23 -4.81 5.52
N GLY A 72 -4.42 -3.76 5.33
CA GLY A 72 -3.89 -3.36 4.03
C GLY A 72 -2.98 -4.41 3.40
N LEU A 73 -2.14 -5.08 4.21
CA LEU A 73 -1.34 -6.22 3.75
C LEU A 73 -2.22 -7.38 3.26
N TYR A 74 -3.27 -7.69 4.02
CA TYR A 74 -4.21 -8.74 3.63
C TYR A 74 -4.89 -8.40 2.29
N GLU A 75 -5.42 -7.19 2.15
CA GLU A 75 -6.07 -6.69 0.94
C GLU A 75 -5.12 -6.69 -0.26
N MET A 76 -3.87 -6.19 -0.07
CA MET A 76 -2.80 -6.23 -1.06
C MET A 76 -2.50 -7.66 -1.51
N SER A 77 -2.46 -8.61 -0.56
CA SER A 77 -2.18 -10.03 -0.88
C SER A 77 -3.31 -10.68 -1.68
N LEU A 78 -4.57 -10.36 -1.37
CA LEU A 78 -5.72 -10.84 -2.14
C LEU A 78 -5.68 -10.32 -3.57
N TYR A 79 -5.53 -8.99 -3.73
CA TYR A 79 -5.49 -8.37 -5.05
C TYR A 79 -4.30 -8.86 -5.88
N GLY A 80 -3.11 -8.94 -5.31
CA GLY A 80 -1.94 -9.46 -6.00
C GLY A 80 -2.11 -10.92 -6.43
N THR A 81 -2.73 -11.75 -5.58
CA THR A 81 -2.97 -13.17 -5.90
C THR A 81 -3.91 -13.34 -7.09
N VAL A 82 -5.00 -12.57 -7.18
CA VAL A 82 -5.90 -12.63 -8.35
C VAL A 82 -5.25 -12.08 -9.62
N LYS A 83 -4.17 -11.31 -9.50
CA LYS A 83 -3.32 -10.85 -10.60
C LYS A 83 -2.22 -11.85 -10.98
N GLY A 84 -2.11 -12.97 -10.29
CA GLY A 84 -1.15 -14.04 -10.57
C GLY A 84 0.14 -14.00 -9.73
N ALA A 85 0.20 -13.16 -8.72
CA ALA A 85 1.32 -13.14 -7.76
C ALA A 85 1.26 -14.32 -6.79
N HIS A 86 2.40 -14.70 -6.25
CA HIS A 86 2.47 -15.64 -5.14
C HIS A 86 2.15 -14.91 -3.82
N ARG A 87 1.21 -15.45 -3.06
CA ARG A 87 0.75 -14.83 -1.82
C ARG A 87 1.90 -14.61 -0.81
N GLU A 88 2.86 -15.52 -0.78
CA GLU A 88 4.02 -15.50 0.11
C GLU A 88 4.92 -14.28 -0.12
N THR A 89 4.96 -13.75 -1.34
CA THR A 89 5.75 -12.57 -1.70
C THR A 89 5.35 -11.35 -0.86
N PHE A 90 4.07 -11.23 -0.52
CA PHE A 90 3.57 -10.10 0.28
C PHE A 90 4.00 -10.16 1.75
N PHE A 91 4.45 -11.31 2.25
CA PHE A 91 5.00 -11.44 3.61
C PHE A 91 6.52 -11.26 3.66
N GLY A 92 7.14 -10.95 2.52
CA GLY A 92 8.58 -10.71 2.38
C GLY A 92 8.96 -9.23 2.35
N LEU A 93 10.20 -8.97 1.92
CA LEU A 93 10.79 -7.62 1.83
C LEU A 93 10.04 -6.73 0.85
N THR A 94 9.60 -7.27 -0.29
CA THR A 94 8.85 -6.57 -1.34
C THR A 94 7.36 -6.37 -1.01
N GLY A 95 6.88 -6.98 0.07
CA GLY A 95 5.54 -6.84 0.61
C GLY A 95 5.52 -6.06 1.92
N ILE A 96 5.36 -6.80 3.05
CA ILE A 96 5.21 -6.18 4.39
C ILE A 96 6.39 -5.28 4.77
N GLY A 97 7.61 -5.65 4.38
CA GLY A 97 8.80 -4.85 4.69
C GLY A 97 8.71 -3.43 4.11
N ASP A 98 8.41 -3.33 2.83
CA ASP A 98 8.29 -2.07 2.12
C ASP A 98 6.99 -1.31 2.50
N LEU A 99 5.90 -2.05 2.77
CA LEU A 99 4.64 -1.48 3.25
C LEU A 99 4.82 -0.74 4.58
N VAL A 100 5.44 -1.37 5.58
CA VAL A 100 5.64 -0.78 6.92
C VAL A 100 6.49 0.49 6.83
N VAL A 101 7.60 0.44 6.10
CA VAL A 101 8.47 1.61 5.90
C VAL A 101 7.71 2.75 5.23
N THR A 102 6.95 2.45 4.16
CA THR A 102 6.23 3.48 3.38
C THR A 102 5.09 4.12 4.19
N CYS A 103 4.39 3.32 5.00
CA CYS A 103 3.27 3.79 5.85
C CYS A 103 3.72 4.53 7.12
N SER A 104 4.99 4.37 7.54
CA SER A 104 5.50 4.98 8.78
C SER A 104 6.47 6.13 8.53
N SER A 105 6.96 6.29 7.31
CA SER A 105 7.97 7.30 6.99
C SER A 105 7.36 8.65 6.67
N ILE A 106 7.80 9.67 7.40
CA ILE A 106 7.50 11.06 7.10
C ILE A 106 8.10 11.54 5.77
N HIS A 107 9.02 10.78 5.18
CA HIS A 107 9.61 11.09 3.87
C HIS A 107 8.79 10.48 2.71
N SER A 108 7.81 9.63 2.99
CA SER A 108 6.90 9.11 1.98
C SER A 108 5.97 10.19 1.46
N ARG A 109 6.05 10.49 0.17
CA ARG A 109 5.16 11.47 -0.49
C ARG A 109 3.69 11.07 -0.37
N ASN A 110 3.39 9.78 -0.43
CA ASN A 110 2.03 9.25 -0.27
C ASN A 110 1.52 9.43 1.16
N PHE A 111 2.35 9.15 2.16
CA PHE A 111 2.03 9.41 3.56
C PHE A 111 1.79 10.91 3.81
N GLN A 112 2.65 11.77 3.29
CA GLN A 112 2.50 13.23 3.43
C GLN A 112 1.21 13.76 2.78
N ALA A 113 0.87 13.26 1.60
CA ALA A 113 -0.40 13.59 0.95
C ALA A 113 -1.60 13.20 1.82
N GLY A 114 -1.59 11.98 2.36
CA GLY A 114 -2.62 11.52 3.28
C GLY A 114 -2.68 12.35 4.57
N LEU A 115 -1.53 12.72 5.14
CA LEU A 115 -1.44 13.53 6.35
C LEU A 115 -2.13 14.89 6.15
N GLU A 116 -1.86 15.58 5.05
CA GLU A 116 -2.48 16.86 4.70
C GLU A 116 -3.99 16.73 4.49
N ILE A 117 -4.42 15.69 3.77
CA ILE A 117 -5.84 15.37 3.57
C ILE A 117 -6.54 15.10 4.92
N GLY A 118 -5.91 14.34 5.80
CA GLY A 118 -6.45 14.04 7.12
C GLY A 118 -6.56 15.28 8.01
N GLN A 119 -5.56 16.15 8.01
CA GLN A 119 -5.55 17.41 8.77
C GLN A 119 -6.64 18.39 8.33
N SER A 120 -6.87 18.50 7.01
CA SER A 120 -7.93 19.35 6.46
C SER A 120 -9.30 18.69 6.50
N ASN A 121 -9.36 17.39 6.74
CA ASN A 121 -10.55 16.53 6.62
C ASN A 121 -11.23 16.63 5.24
N ARG A 122 -10.49 16.99 4.20
CA ARG A 122 -10.98 17.17 2.82
C ARG A 122 -9.85 16.92 1.81
N ALA A 123 -10.13 16.11 0.78
CA ALA A 123 -9.16 15.88 -0.28
C ALA A 123 -9.14 17.00 -1.36
N LEU A 124 -10.25 17.70 -1.57
CA LEU A 124 -10.37 18.71 -2.62
C LEU A 124 -9.31 19.80 -2.51
N ASP A 125 -9.03 20.28 -1.30
CA ASP A 125 -8.06 21.35 -1.08
C ASP A 125 -6.65 20.87 -1.45
N PHE A 126 -6.28 19.65 -1.02
CA PHE A 126 -5.02 19.03 -1.42
C PHE A 126 -4.93 18.83 -2.94
N MET A 127 -5.96 18.27 -3.57
CA MET A 127 -5.97 17.99 -5.00
C MET A 127 -5.86 19.27 -5.85
N ALA A 128 -6.40 20.38 -5.37
CA ALA A 128 -6.36 21.67 -6.07
C ALA A 128 -4.97 22.34 -6.08
N HIS A 129 -4.14 22.08 -5.04
CA HIS A 129 -2.85 22.75 -4.86
C HIS A 129 -1.65 21.80 -5.04
N ASN A 130 -1.87 20.50 -5.08
CA ASN A 130 -0.79 19.53 -5.17
C ASN A 130 -0.15 19.52 -6.56
N THR A 131 1.14 19.88 -6.59
CA THR A 131 1.97 19.83 -7.82
C THR A 131 2.89 18.60 -7.86
N LYS A 132 2.91 17.80 -6.77
CA LYS A 132 3.79 16.64 -6.65
C LYS A 132 3.07 15.38 -7.10
N THR A 133 3.77 14.51 -7.81
CA THR A 133 3.25 13.19 -8.16
C THR A 133 3.10 12.33 -6.90
N CYS A 134 1.87 11.95 -6.57
CA CYS A 134 1.53 10.98 -5.53
C CYS A 134 0.99 9.72 -6.20
N GLU A 135 1.83 8.71 -6.28
CA GLU A 135 1.53 7.46 -7.01
C GLU A 135 0.31 6.75 -6.41
N GLY A 136 0.17 6.75 -5.08
CA GLY A 136 -0.94 6.14 -4.38
C GLY A 136 -2.31 6.69 -4.76
N ILE A 137 -2.40 7.97 -5.11
CA ILE A 137 -3.66 8.60 -5.58
C ILE A 137 -4.08 7.97 -6.91
N ARG A 138 -3.16 7.91 -7.87
CA ARG A 138 -3.45 7.32 -9.19
C ARG A 138 -3.70 5.82 -9.10
N THR A 139 -2.86 5.11 -8.34
CA THR A 139 -2.96 3.66 -8.13
C THR A 139 -4.29 3.30 -7.47
N CYS A 140 -4.77 4.09 -6.50
CA CYS A 140 -6.07 3.90 -5.85
C CYS A 140 -7.19 3.82 -6.89
N LYS A 141 -7.25 4.77 -7.81
CA LYS A 141 -8.26 4.78 -8.88
C LYS A 141 -8.15 3.55 -9.78
N VAL A 142 -6.94 3.18 -10.19
CA VAL A 142 -6.71 2.04 -11.07
C VAL A 142 -7.18 0.73 -10.42
N ILE A 143 -6.85 0.51 -9.15
CA ILE A 143 -7.26 -0.71 -8.44
C ILE A 143 -8.77 -0.73 -8.20
N HIS A 144 -9.36 0.40 -7.77
CA HIS A 144 -10.80 0.52 -7.58
C HIS A 144 -11.57 0.20 -8.86
N ASP A 145 -11.21 0.85 -9.98
CA ASP A 145 -11.86 0.65 -11.28
C ASP A 145 -11.70 -0.80 -11.78
N ASP A 146 -10.53 -1.39 -11.58
CA ASP A 146 -10.24 -2.76 -11.98
C ASP A 146 -11.11 -3.78 -11.20
N VAL A 147 -11.19 -3.64 -9.88
CA VAL A 147 -12.03 -4.53 -9.04
C VAL A 147 -13.52 -4.31 -9.30
N ALA A 148 -13.93 -3.07 -9.56
CA ALA A 148 -15.33 -2.77 -9.91
C ALA A 148 -15.75 -3.33 -11.28
N THR A 149 -14.79 -3.48 -12.20
CA THR A 149 -15.07 -3.94 -13.58
C THR A 149 -14.99 -5.46 -13.72
N HIS A 150 -14.20 -6.12 -12.87
CA HIS A 150 -13.96 -7.56 -12.93
C HIS A 150 -14.43 -8.24 -11.64
N ASP A 151 -15.16 -9.34 -11.80
CA ASP A 151 -15.58 -10.17 -10.66
C ASP A 151 -14.43 -11.08 -10.22
N TYR A 152 -13.56 -10.57 -9.37
CA TYR A 152 -12.47 -11.36 -8.77
C TYR A 152 -12.89 -12.11 -7.50
N GLY A 153 -14.12 -11.92 -7.02
CA GLY A 153 -14.59 -12.49 -5.74
C GLY A 153 -13.84 -11.95 -4.52
N ILE A 154 -13.22 -10.77 -4.61
CA ILE A 154 -12.51 -10.09 -3.52
C ILE A 154 -13.13 -8.72 -3.23
N GLU A 155 -12.90 -8.25 -2.01
CA GLU A 155 -13.24 -6.89 -1.59
C GLU A 155 -11.94 -6.12 -1.29
N VAL A 156 -11.94 -4.82 -1.62
CA VAL A 156 -10.81 -3.91 -1.37
C VAL A 156 -11.23 -2.69 -0.55
N PRO A 157 -11.75 -2.92 0.68
CA PRO A 157 -12.40 -1.87 1.47
C PRO A 157 -11.51 -0.68 1.80
N ILE A 158 -10.21 -0.85 1.92
CA ILE A 158 -9.28 0.26 2.19
C ILE A 158 -9.10 1.10 0.93
N VAL A 159 -8.92 0.45 -0.23
CA VAL A 159 -8.86 1.16 -1.52
C VAL A 159 -10.16 1.92 -1.77
N ASP A 160 -11.33 1.29 -1.56
CA ASP A 160 -12.63 1.93 -1.73
C ASP A 160 -12.81 3.14 -0.80
N ALA A 161 -12.36 3.03 0.45
CA ALA A 161 -12.39 4.13 1.40
C ALA A 161 -11.52 5.30 0.94
N VAL A 162 -10.30 5.03 0.50
CA VAL A 162 -9.38 6.05 -0.05
C VAL A 162 -9.97 6.66 -1.33
N TYR A 163 -10.55 5.84 -2.21
CA TYR A 163 -11.19 6.30 -3.43
C TYR A 163 -12.34 7.28 -3.15
N ARG A 164 -13.22 6.95 -2.20
CA ARG A 164 -14.33 7.82 -1.80
C ARG A 164 -13.85 9.17 -1.29
N VAL A 165 -12.78 9.19 -0.51
CA VAL A 165 -12.16 10.43 -0.03
C VAL A 165 -11.59 11.25 -1.19
N LEU A 166 -10.86 10.61 -2.11
CA LEU A 166 -10.13 11.30 -3.18
C LEU A 166 -11.03 11.75 -4.34
N TYR A 167 -12.05 10.97 -4.69
CA TYR A 167 -12.80 11.12 -5.95
C TYR A 167 -14.30 11.32 -5.75
N GLU A 168 -14.86 11.00 -4.59
CA GLU A 168 -16.30 11.14 -4.31
C GLU A 168 -16.59 12.23 -3.25
N ASN A 169 -15.56 12.99 -2.87
CA ASN A 169 -15.69 14.07 -1.89
C ASN A 169 -16.22 13.64 -0.50
N ALA A 170 -16.06 12.37 -0.15
CA ALA A 170 -16.35 11.90 1.20
C ALA A 170 -15.32 12.47 2.19
N THR A 171 -15.75 12.79 3.42
CA THR A 171 -14.79 13.22 4.42
C THR A 171 -13.99 12.03 4.96
N PRO A 172 -12.67 12.19 5.22
CA PRO A 172 -11.86 11.18 5.88
C PRO A 172 -12.49 10.61 7.14
N GLN A 173 -13.03 11.46 8.01
CA GLN A 173 -13.61 11.05 9.29
C GLN A 173 -14.85 10.16 9.11
N GLU A 174 -15.79 10.54 8.24
CA GLU A 174 -16.98 9.72 7.94
C GLU A 174 -16.60 8.39 7.30
N THR A 175 -15.59 8.42 6.43
CA THR A 175 -15.13 7.23 5.72
C THR A 175 -14.50 6.20 6.67
N ILE A 176 -13.67 6.63 7.62
CA ILE A 176 -13.12 5.73 8.66
C ILE A 176 -14.25 5.17 9.53
N HIS A 177 -15.21 6.01 9.93
CA HIS A 177 -16.35 5.56 10.72
C HIS A 177 -17.17 4.50 9.97
N SER A 178 -17.40 4.68 8.67
CA SER A 178 -18.12 3.69 7.85
C SER A 178 -17.37 2.35 7.73
N LEU A 179 -16.04 2.35 7.71
CA LEU A 179 -15.23 1.12 7.74
C LEU A 179 -15.43 0.34 9.05
N MET A 180 -15.53 1.04 10.18
CA MET A 180 -15.75 0.42 11.49
C MET A 180 -17.15 -0.17 11.66
N LEU A 181 -18.13 0.29 10.88
CA LEU A 181 -19.52 -0.19 10.91
C LEU A 181 -19.80 -1.32 9.92
N ARG A 182 -18.78 -1.81 9.20
CA ARG A 182 -18.95 -2.98 8.33
C ARG A 182 -19.31 -4.22 9.13
N ASP A 183 -19.95 -5.18 8.44
CA ASP A 183 -20.34 -6.46 9.04
C ASP A 183 -19.15 -7.14 9.71
N LEU A 184 -19.41 -7.73 10.86
CA LEU A 184 -18.41 -8.49 11.60
C LEU A 184 -18.00 -9.73 10.81
N LYS A 185 -16.71 -9.90 10.59
CA LYS A 185 -16.14 -11.04 9.88
C LYS A 185 -15.08 -11.71 10.76
N ALA A 186 -14.84 -13.00 10.51
CA ALA A 186 -13.65 -13.64 11.05
C ALA A 186 -12.40 -12.98 10.48
N GLU A 187 -11.28 -13.05 11.19
CA GLU A 187 -10.03 -12.45 10.74
C GLU A 187 -9.47 -13.16 9.49
N GLN A 188 -9.78 -14.45 9.34
CA GLN A 188 -9.38 -15.32 8.22
C GLN A 188 -10.59 -15.97 7.58
#